data_22663396d91574e2d4dc9df6cbf68409
#
_entry.id   22663396d91574e2d4dc9df6cbf68409
#
_cell.length_a   1.000
_cell.length_b   1.000
_cell.length_c   1.000
_cell.angle_alpha   90.00
_cell.angle_beta   90.00
_cell.angle_gamma   90.00
#
_symmetry.space_group_name_H-M   'P 1'
#
loop_
_entity.id
_entity.type
_entity.pdbx_description
1 polymer ?
#
loop_
_entity_poly.entity_id
_entity_poly.type
_entity_poly.pdbx_seq_one_letter_code
_entity_poly.pdbx_strand_id
1 'polypeptide(L)'
;MGEGSLEAPTRHKILWRDADFTDADKLDVELRRVFDICHGCRRCFNLCISFPKLFDLIDDSASGELDTVASKDFQPIIDGCTLCDMCFMTKCPYVPPHEFDLDFPHLMLRARVKDFQDGKVGTVHRRLVETDRNGKLAGNLPALANWASQRGNGLTRAGLSAIAGIHKDAELPQYHGRTFAKLEPPEVNRDAPAFGRKAALYATCFVNYNNPQMGAAAAAVLARNGVEAVNAYKQCCGMPQLEQGDIGRVAENAK
;
A
#
# COMPACT_ATOMS: atom_id res chain seq x y z
N MET A 1 -4.19 5.68 -31.00
CA MET A 1 -3.99 4.58 -30.02
C MET A 1 -4.54 3.31 -30.61
N GLY A 2 -3.90 2.15 -30.38
CA GLY A 2 -4.41 0.84 -30.79
C GLY A 2 -5.65 0.44 -30.00
N GLU A 3 -6.36 -0.58 -30.49
CA GLU A 3 -7.47 -1.18 -29.75
C GLU A 3 -6.96 -1.85 -28.47
N GLY A 4 -7.73 -1.72 -27.37
CA GLY A 4 -7.38 -2.36 -26.10
C GLY A 4 -7.73 -3.86 -26.10
N SER A 5 -7.07 -4.62 -25.23
CA SER A 5 -7.37 -6.03 -25.01
C SER A 5 -8.52 -6.22 -24.03
N LEU A 6 -9.34 -7.26 -24.28
CA LEU A 6 -10.37 -7.77 -23.36
C LEU A 6 -9.89 -9.04 -22.63
N GLU A 7 -8.67 -9.50 -22.89
CA GLU A 7 -8.11 -10.68 -22.24
C GLU A 7 -7.85 -10.43 -20.75
N ALA A 8 -7.85 -11.51 -19.97
CA ALA A 8 -7.54 -11.43 -18.56
C ALA A 8 -6.08 -10.94 -18.38
N PRO A 9 -5.85 -9.96 -17.49
CA PRO A 9 -4.51 -9.44 -17.26
C PRO A 9 -3.56 -10.54 -16.82
N THR A 10 -2.36 -10.54 -17.40
CA THR A 10 -1.22 -11.32 -16.93
C THR A 10 -0.18 -10.37 -16.35
N ARG A 11 0.62 -10.83 -15.38
CA ARG A 11 1.58 -9.95 -14.74
C ARG A 11 2.97 -10.53 -14.77
N HIS A 12 3.92 -9.71 -15.17
CA HIS A 12 5.33 -10.08 -15.13
C HIS A 12 5.85 -10.12 -13.69
N LYS A 13 6.86 -10.95 -13.45
CA LYS A 13 7.56 -10.99 -12.15
C LYS A 13 8.33 -9.70 -11.94
N ILE A 14 8.37 -9.23 -10.70
CA ILE A 14 9.19 -8.08 -10.32
C ILE A 14 10.64 -8.53 -10.20
N LEU A 15 11.47 -8.18 -11.17
CA LEU A 15 12.90 -8.50 -11.22
C LEU A 15 13.74 -7.47 -10.43
N TRP A 16 13.35 -7.19 -9.21
CA TRP A 16 13.87 -6.10 -8.37
C TRP A 16 15.36 -6.23 -8.01
N ARG A 17 15.97 -7.39 -8.26
CA ARG A 17 17.41 -7.61 -8.06
C ARG A 17 18.26 -7.34 -9.31
N ASP A 18 17.63 -7.17 -10.45
CA ASP A 18 18.33 -6.89 -11.69
C ASP A 18 18.86 -5.45 -11.66
N ALA A 19 20.07 -5.24 -12.18
CA ALA A 19 20.69 -3.93 -12.23
C ALA A 19 19.84 -2.91 -13.01
N ASP A 20 19.14 -3.36 -14.03
CA ASP A 20 18.27 -2.54 -14.87
C ASP A 20 17.01 -2.04 -14.14
N PHE A 21 16.63 -2.71 -13.04
CA PHE A 21 15.40 -2.35 -12.33
C PHE A 21 15.46 -0.95 -11.72
N THR A 22 16.63 -0.54 -11.21
CA THR A 22 16.85 0.78 -10.60
C THR A 22 17.80 1.67 -11.41
N ASP A 23 18.10 1.29 -12.65
CA ASP A 23 18.82 2.15 -13.59
C ASP A 23 17.98 3.41 -13.87
N ALA A 24 18.60 4.59 -13.66
CA ALA A 24 17.88 5.86 -13.72
C ALA A 24 17.40 6.20 -15.13
N ASP A 25 18.22 5.95 -16.14
CA ASP A 25 17.91 6.30 -17.53
C ASP A 25 16.83 5.38 -18.08
N LYS A 26 16.92 4.07 -17.81
CA LYS A 26 15.92 3.09 -18.21
C LYS A 26 14.56 3.33 -17.50
N LEU A 27 14.62 3.76 -16.25
CA LEU A 27 13.41 4.11 -15.49
C LEU A 27 12.74 5.37 -16.06
N ASP A 28 13.52 6.41 -16.40
CA ASP A 28 12.98 7.64 -16.99
C ASP A 28 12.35 7.38 -18.36
N VAL A 29 13.02 6.62 -19.20
CA VAL A 29 12.48 6.22 -20.51
C VAL A 29 11.15 5.50 -20.35
N GLU A 30 11.05 4.58 -19.40
CA GLU A 30 9.81 3.82 -19.17
C GLU A 30 8.71 4.66 -18.53
N LEU A 31 9.05 5.56 -17.60
CA LEU A 31 8.09 6.53 -17.04
C LEU A 31 7.48 7.39 -18.16
N ARG A 32 8.31 7.94 -19.05
CA ARG A 32 7.84 8.75 -20.17
C ARG A 32 6.96 7.96 -21.12
N ARG A 33 7.37 6.76 -21.49
CA ARG A 33 6.58 5.88 -22.38
C ARG A 33 5.18 5.60 -21.79
N VAL A 34 5.12 5.22 -20.52
CA VAL A 34 3.85 4.88 -19.87
C VAL A 34 3.00 6.11 -19.63
N PHE A 35 3.59 7.23 -19.22
CA PHE A 35 2.87 8.48 -18.97
C PHE A 35 2.27 9.07 -20.25
N ASP A 36 2.98 9.00 -21.36
CA ASP A 36 2.48 9.42 -22.67
C ASP A 36 1.24 8.60 -23.09
N ILE A 37 1.30 7.29 -22.99
CA ILE A 37 0.17 6.40 -23.29
C ILE A 37 -1.01 6.68 -22.32
N CYS A 38 -0.75 6.85 -21.03
CA CYS A 38 -1.77 7.16 -20.04
C CYS A 38 -2.44 8.51 -20.28
N HIS A 39 -1.66 9.53 -20.64
CA HIS A 39 -2.15 10.87 -20.99
C HIS A 39 -3.04 10.82 -22.23
N GLY A 40 -2.61 10.15 -23.29
CA GLY A 40 -3.43 9.99 -24.49
C GLY A 40 -4.72 9.19 -24.26
N CYS A 41 -4.73 8.23 -23.30
CA CYS A 41 -5.88 7.38 -23.00
C CYS A 41 -6.86 8.00 -22.00
N ARG A 42 -6.38 8.61 -20.93
CA ARG A 42 -7.14 9.28 -19.83
C ARG A 42 -8.23 8.44 -19.14
N ARG A 43 -8.34 7.15 -19.42
CA ARG A 43 -9.42 6.28 -18.92
C ARG A 43 -9.45 6.18 -17.39
N CYS A 44 -8.31 6.33 -16.74
CA CYS A 44 -8.15 6.17 -15.29
C CYS A 44 -8.32 7.48 -14.49
N PHE A 45 -8.76 8.57 -15.12
CA PHE A 45 -8.91 9.91 -14.53
C PHE A 45 -9.56 9.90 -13.13
N ASN A 46 -10.58 9.07 -12.91
CA ASN A 46 -11.35 9.04 -11.67
C ASN A 46 -10.94 7.93 -10.69
N LEU A 47 -9.84 7.20 -10.92
CA LEU A 47 -9.45 6.09 -10.04
C LEU A 47 -8.68 6.53 -8.80
N CYS A 48 -7.73 7.43 -8.96
CA CYS A 48 -6.89 7.92 -7.87
C CYS A 48 -6.27 9.28 -8.21
N ILE A 49 -5.57 9.87 -7.26
CA ILE A 49 -4.96 11.20 -7.39
C ILE A 49 -3.77 11.24 -8.37
N SER A 50 -3.11 10.11 -8.67
CA SER A 50 -1.95 10.07 -9.59
C SER A 50 -2.33 10.49 -11.00
N PHE A 51 -3.49 10.04 -11.50
CA PHE A 51 -3.88 10.30 -12.88
C PHE A 51 -4.27 11.75 -13.15
N PRO A 52 -5.11 12.42 -12.36
CA PRO A 52 -5.31 13.86 -12.51
C PRO A 52 -3.99 14.64 -12.47
N LYS A 53 -3.12 14.37 -11.49
CA LYS A 53 -1.80 15.02 -11.42
C LYS A 53 -0.95 14.80 -12.66
N LEU A 54 -0.98 13.58 -13.24
CA LEU A 54 -0.28 13.28 -14.48
C LEU A 54 -0.84 14.10 -15.64
N PHE A 55 -2.15 14.15 -15.76
CA PHE A 55 -2.80 14.83 -16.88
C PHE A 55 -2.64 16.34 -16.80
N ASP A 56 -2.86 16.92 -15.61
CA ASP A 56 -2.67 18.36 -15.37
C ASP A 56 -1.20 18.76 -15.61
N LEU A 57 -0.22 17.96 -15.16
CA LEU A 57 1.20 18.22 -15.38
C LEU A 57 1.57 18.30 -16.86
N ILE A 58 0.98 17.46 -17.71
CA ILE A 58 1.25 17.46 -19.15
C ILE A 58 0.45 18.56 -19.83
N ASP A 59 -0.84 18.70 -19.52
CA ASP A 59 -1.71 19.72 -20.11
C ASP A 59 -1.21 21.16 -19.85
N ASP A 60 -0.65 21.40 -18.65
CA ASP A 60 -0.09 22.70 -18.25
C ASP A 60 1.35 22.91 -18.74
N SER A 61 1.96 21.94 -19.41
CA SER A 61 3.32 22.07 -19.94
C SER A 61 3.40 23.01 -21.14
N ALA A 62 4.60 23.48 -21.49
CA ALA A 62 4.77 24.48 -22.54
C ALA A 62 4.29 24.03 -23.92
N SER A 63 4.35 22.74 -24.22
CA SER A 63 3.87 22.15 -25.49
C SER A 63 2.48 21.52 -25.37
N GLY A 64 1.97 21.32 -24.15
CA GLY A 64 0.81 20.46 -23.91
C GLY A 64 1.11 18.98 -24.07
N GLU A 65 2.41 18.62 -24.19
CA GLU A 65 2.90 17.27 -24.40
C GLU A 65 4.03 16.94 -23.41
N LEU A 66 4.38 15.66 -23.29
CA LEU A 66 5.36 15.19 -22.31
C LEU A 66 6.81 15.62 -22.61
N ASP A 67 7.11 16.04 -23.83
CA ASP A 67 8.45 16.42 -24.27
C ASP A 67 9.03 17.64 -23.53
N THR A 68 8.17 18.54 -23.06
CA THR A 68 8.57 19.73 -22.29
C THR A 68 8.48 19.56 -20.78
N VAL A 69 8.05 18.39 -20.28
CA VAL A 69 7.96 18.08 -18.86
C VAL A 69 9.30 17.55 -18.35
N ALA A 70 9.82 18.12 -17.27
CA ALA A 70 11.06 17.64 -16.66
C ALA A 70 10.79 16.40 -15.78
N SER A 71 11.69 15.42 -15.83
CA SER A 71 11.55 14.15 -15.07
C SER A 71 11.43 14.32 -13.56
N LYS A 72 12.04 15.38 -13.00
CA LYS A 72 11.93 15.74 -11.58
C LYS A 72 10.49 16.05 -11.16
N ASP A 73 9.63 16.45 -12.10
CA ASP A 73 8.25 16.85 -11.85
C ASP A 73 7.29 15.65 -11.82
N PHE A 74 7.80 14.43 -12.08
CA PHE A 74 7.03 13.18 -11.96
C PHE A 74 6.79 12.74 -10.52
N GLN A 75 7.55 13.24 -9.55
CA GLN A 75 7.48 12.80 -8.16
C GLN A 75 6.07 12.86 -7.55
N PRO A 76 5.26 13.93 -7.74
CA PRO A 76 3.89 13.97 -7.20
C PRO A 76 2.95 12.90 -7.76
N ILE A 77 3.24 12.38 -8.97
CA ILE A 77 2.48 11.29 -9.60
C ILE A 77 2.87 9.97 -8.93
N ILE A 78 4.18 9.73 -8.75
CA ILE A 78 4.73 8.55 -8.09
C ILE A 78 4.21 8.47 -6.65
N ASP A 79 4.26 9.57 -5.91
CA ASP A 79 3.79 9.65 -4.51
C ASP A 79 2.27 9.47 -4.38
N GLY A 80 1.51 9.86 -5.40
CA GLY A 80 0.05 9.72 -5.42
C GLY A 80 -0.44 8.27 -5.58
N CYS A 81 0.40 7.35 -6.06
CA CYS A 81 0.03 5.95 -6.25
C CYS A 81 0.06 5.18 -4.93
N THR A 82 -1.01 4.50 -4.58
CA THR A 82 -1.10 3.65 -3.38
C THR A 82 -0.85 2.16 -3.67
N LEU A 83 -0.34 1.83 -4.85
CA LEU A 83 -0.10 0.45 -5.30
C LEU A 83 -1.32 -0.48 -5.16
N CYS A 84 -2.54 0.06 -5.27
CA CYS A 84 -3.79 -0.68 -5.05
C CYS A 84 -4.21 -1.57 -6.23
N ASP A 85 -3.48 -1.52 -7.33
CA ASP A 85 -3.70 -2.30 -8.56
C ASP A 85 -5.05 -2.07 -9.29
N MET A 86 -5.89 -1.16 -8.86
CA MET A 86 -7.19 -0.91 -9.48
C MET A 86 -7.09 -0.53 -10.97
N CYS A 87 -6.08 0.27 -11.35
CA CYS A 87 -5.86 0.62 -12.74
C CYS A 87 -5.42 -0.59 -13.58
N PHE A 88 -4.60 -1.48 -13.01
CA PHE A 88 -4.13 -2.68 -13.68
C PHE A 88 -5.25 -3.72 -13.83
N MET A 89 -5.93 -4.07 -12.73
CA MET A 89 -6.86 -5.20 -12.67
C MET A 89 -8.22 -4.95 -13.31
N THR A 90 -8.70 -3.70 -13.33
CA THR A 90 -10.11 -3.44 -13.67
C THR A 90 -10.33 -2.42 -14.77
N LYS A 91 -9.34 -1.63 -15.13
CA LYS A 91 -9.55 -0.48 -16.05
C LYS A 91 -8.64 -0.47 -17.28
N CYS A 92 -7.37 -0.83 -17.15
CA CYS A 92 -6.42 -0.63 -18.24
C CYS A 92 -6.57 -1.70 -19.32
N PRO A 93 -6.91 -1.31 -20.56
CA PRO A 93 -6.97 -2.26 -21.66
C PRO A 93 -5.60 -2.58 -22.29
N TYR A 94 -4.55 -1.95 -21.78
CA TYR A 94 -3.19 -2.02 -22.33
C TYR A 94 -2.21 -2.79 -21.45
N VAL A 95 -2.73 -3.46 -20.42
CA VAL A 95 -1.89 -4.36 -19.58
C VAL A 95 -1.54 -5.63 -20.36
N PRO A 96 -0.47 -6.34 -19.98
CA PRO A 96 -0.16 -7.63 -20.59
C PRO A 96 -1.38 -8.57 -20.61
N PRO A 97 -1.65 -9.27 -21.71
CA PRO A 97 -0.76 -9.54 -22.86
C PRO A 97 -0.83 -8.53 -24.01
N HIS A 98 -1.39 -7.34 -23.80
CA HIS A 98 -1.39 -6.29 -24.82
C HIS A 98 0.04 -5.82 -25.18
N GLU A 99 0.29 -5.47 -26.45
CA GLU A 99 1.61 -5.05 -26.96
C GLU A 99 2.22 -3.85 -26.23
N PHE A 100 1.41 -2.96 -25.65
CA PHE A 100 1.89 -1.83 -24.85
C PHE A 100 2.46 -2.26 -23.50
N ASP A 101 2.15 -3.43 -23.01
CA ASP A 101 2.72 -4.03 -21.81
C ASP A 101 2.74 -3.09 -20.60
N LEU A 102 1.62 -2.41 -20.33
CA LEU A 102 1.53 -1.41 -19.26
C LEU A 102 1.33 -2.05 -17.89
N ASP A 103 2.22 -1.73 -16.95
CA ASP A 103 2.03 -2.00 -15.53
C ASP A 103 2.36 -0.75 -14.70
N PHE A 104 1.40 0.18 -14.65
CA PHE A 104 1.56 1.44 -13.93
C PHE A 104 1.92 1.24 -12.45
N PRO A 105 1.24 0.37 -11.65
CA PRO A 105 1.61 0.17 -10.25
C PRO A 105 3.03 -0.35 -10.06
N HIS A 106 3.48 -1.32 -10.87
CA HIS A 106 4.86 -1.82 -10.79
C HIS A 106 5.89 -0.78 -11.21
N LEU A 107 5.56 0.08 -12.18
CA LEU A 107 6.43 1.19 -12.56
C LEU A 107 6.57 2.21 -11.41
N MET A 108 5.47 2.55 -10.71
CA MET A 108 5.52 3.40 -9.52
C MET A 108 6.32 2.74 -8.38
N LEU A 109 6.16 1.44 -8.19
CA LEU A 109 6.98 0.68 -7.24
C LEU A 109 8.46 0.75 -7.61
N ARG A 110 8.80 0.56 -8.89
CA ARG A 110 10.17 0.64 -9.40
C ARG A 110 10.82 2.00 -9.10
N ALA A 111 10.08 3.09 -9.33
CA ALA A 111 10.54 4.44 -9.02
C ALA A 111 10.78 4.62 -7.50
N ARG A 112 9.88 4.13 -6.66
CA ARG A 112 10.03 4.18 -5.19
C ARG A 112 11.19 3.32 -4.68
N VAL A 113 11.44 2.15 -5.27
CA VAL A 113 12.60 1.32 -4.93
C VAL A 113 13.90 2.08 -5.23
N LYS A 114 13.98 2.78 -6.37
CA LYS A 114 15.09 3.67 -6.71
C LYS A 114 15.27 4.77 -5.66
N ASP A 115 14.21 5.49 -5.31
CA ASP A 115 14.24 6.54 -4.29
C ASP A 115 14.67 6.02 -2.90
N PHE A 116 14.22 4.82 -2.53
CA PHE A 116 14.64 4.17 -1.29
C PHE A 116 16.12 3.82 -1.28
N GLN A 117 16.64 3.27 -2.39
CA GLN A 117 18.06 2.94 -2.55
C GLN A 117 18.95 4.18 -2.58
N ASP A 118 18.49 5.27 -3.20
CA ASP A 118 19.17 6.56 -3.24
C ASP A 118 19.15 7.30 -1.89
N GLY A 119 18.49 6.74 -0.87
CA GLY A 119 18.42 7.34 0.47
C GLY A 119 17.45 8.51 0.60
N LYS A 120 16.57 8.75 -0.37
CA LYS A 120 15.60 9.85 -0.34
C LYS A 120 14.50 9.64 0.72
N VAL A 121 14.25 8.40 1.14
CA VAL A 121 13.29 8.09 2.21
C VAL A 121 13.93 8.35 3.57
N GLY A 122 13.40 9.35 4.29
CA GLY A 122 13.92 9.76 5.60
C GLY A 122 13.74 8.71 6.70
N THR A 123 14.59 8.74 7.72
CA THR A 123 14.57 7.78 8.85
C THR A 123 13.23 7.74 9.57
N VAL A 124 12.55 8.87 9.75
CA VAL A 124 11.24 8.93 10.41
C VAL A 124 10.21 8.13 9.60
N HIS A 125 10.15 8.33 8.29
CA HIS A 125 9.22 7.60 7.42
C HIS A 125 9.51 6.09 7.42
N ARG A 126 10.79 5.70 7.39
CA ARG A 126 11.19 4.28 7.53
C ARG A 126 10.72 3.66 8.85
N ARG A 127 10.71 4.43 9.96
CA ARG A 127 10.23 3.96 11.26
C ARG A 127 8.70 3.92 11.38
N LEU A 128 7.99 4.82 10.69
CA LEU A 128 6.53 4.83 10.69
C LEU A 128 5.92 3.55 10.08
N VAL A 129 6.57 2.96 9.09
CA VAL A 129 6.07 1.73 8.43
C VAL A 129 6.40 0.45 9.17
N GLU A 130 7.18 0.49 10.25
CA GLU A 130 7.45 -0.66 11.12
C GLU A 130 6.24 -0.95 12.03
N THR A 131 5.12 -1.34 11.44
CA THR A 131 3.81 -1.44 12.11
C THR A 131 3.80 -2.40 13.30
N ASP A 132 4.49 -3.53 13.24
CA ASP A 132 4.60 -4.48 14.37
C ASP A 132 5.38 -3.88 15.55
N ARG A 133 6.49 -3.21 15.25
CA ARG A 133 7.27 -2.51 16.27
C ARG A 133 6.44 -1.42 16.92
N ASN A 134 5.81 -0.58 16.11
CA ASN A 134 4.99 0.53 16.58
C ASN A 134 3.78 0.05 17.37
N GLY A 135 3.12 -1.01 16.90
CA GLY A 135 1.99 -1.64 17.58
C GLY A 135 2.37 -2.23 18.94
N LYS A 136 3.53 -2.90 19.06
CA LYS A 136 4.05 -3.41 20.33
C LYS A 136 4.39 -2.28 21.30
N LEU A 137 5.09 -1.24 20.83
CA LEU A 137 5.47 -0.10 21.68
C LEU A 137 4.25 0.68 22.19
N ALA A 138 3.35 1.07 21.28
CA ALA A 138 2.16 1.82 21.62
C ALA A 138 1.15 0.99 22.45
N GLY A 139 1.08 -0.32 22.20
CA GLY A 139 0.24 -1.24 22.95
C GLY A 139 0.66 -1.46 24.40
N ASN A 140 1.91 -1.15 24.77
CA ASN A 140 2.36 -1.17 26.17
C ASN A 140 1.77 -0.01 27.00
N LEU A 141 1.57 1.15 26.38
CA LEU A 141 0.98 2.34 27.01
C LEU A 141 -0.11 2.95 26.10
N PRO A 142 -1.21 2.21 25.82
CA PRO A 142 -2.16 2.59 24.80
C PRO A 142 -2.88 3.92 25.13
N ALA A 143 -3.16 4.19 26.40
CA ALA A 143 -3.80 5.44 26.81
C ALA A 143 -2.91 6.66 26.46
N LEU A 144 -1.59 6.58 26.69
CA LEU A 144 -0.66 7.65 26.35
C LEU A 144 -0.49 7.80 24.83
N ALA A 145 -0.33 6.69 24.11
CA ALA A 145 -0.17 6.70 22.65
C ALA A 145 -1.42 7.30 21.97
N ASN A 146 -2.61 6.88 22.40
CA ASN A 146 -3.88 7.36 21.87
C ASN A 146 -4.14 8.83 22.23
N TRP A 147 -3.82 9.24 23.46
CA TRP A 147 -3.88 10.65 23.83
C TRP A 147 -2.96 11.52 22.98
N ALA A 148 -1.72 11.09 22.76
CA ALA A 148 -0.75 11.85 21.95
C ALA A 148 -1.18 11.94 20.46
N SER A 149 -1.86 10.94 19.93
CA SER A 149 -2.34 10.91 18.54
C SER A 149 -3.75 11.50 18.34
N GLN A 150 -4.44 11.88 19.40
CA GLN A 150 -5.81 12.40 19.34
C GLN A 150 -5.89 13.76 18.62
N ARG A 151 -6.87 13.94 17.71
CA ARG A 151 -7.08 15.18 16.93
C ARG A 151 -7.17 16.45 17.79
N GLY A 152 -7.78 16.37 18.97
CA GLY A 152 -7.89 17.50 19.89
C GLY A 152 -6.61 17.92 20.58
N ASN A 153 -5.54 17.14 20.51
CA ASN A 153 -4.26 17.45 21.15
C ASN A 153 -3.36 18.27 20.21
N GLY A 154 -3.62 19.59 20.15
CA GLY A 154 -2.94 20.49 19.20
C GLY A 154 -1.42 20.49 19.30
N LEU A 155 -0.86 20.35 20.54
CA LEU A 155 0.61 20.39 20.73
C LEU A 155 1.30 19.15 20.16
N THR A 156 0.82 17.95 20.49
CA THR A 156 1.40 16.70 19.99
C THR A 156 1.16 16.52 18.51
N ARG A 157 -0.01 16.97 18.00
CA ARG A 157 -0.35 16.92 16.57
C ARG A 157 0.50 17.88 15.74
N ALA A 158 0.82 19.07 16.26
CA ALA A 158 1.75 19.98 15.62
C ALA A 158 3.15 19.35 15.52
N GLY A 159 3.62 18.69 16.58
CA GLY A 159 4.89 17.96 16.56
C GLY A 159 4.90 16.80 15.56
N LEU A 160 3.83 15.99 15.51
CA LEU A 160 3.68 14.91 14.51
C LEU A 160 3.64 15.44 13.08
N SER A 161 2.99 16.58 12.85
CA SER A 161 2.98 17.22 11.54
C SER A 161 4.36 17.71 11.12
N ALA A 162 5.10 18.37 12.02
CA ALA A 162 6.43 18.91 11.73
C ALA A 162 7.49 17.82 11.51
N ILE A 163 7.43 16.72 12.28
CA ILE A 163 8.47 15.67 12.26
C ILE A 163 8.17 14.58 11.25
N ALA A 164 6.88 14.18 11.14
CA ALA A 164 6.45 13.02 10.38
C ALA A 164 5.59 13.36 9.15
N GLY A 165 5.31 14.64 8.90
CA GLY A 165 4.46 15.06 7.78
C GLY A 165 2.98 14.64 7.92
N ILE A 166 2.56 14.16 9.09
CA ILE A 166 1.18 13.72 9.31
C ILE A 166 0.29 14.94 9.49
N HIS A 167 -0.69 15.12 8.61
CA HIS A 167 -1.60 16.26 8.70
C HIS A 167 -2.28 16.33 10.08
N LYS A 168 -2.35 17.53 10.67
CA LYS A 168 -2.86 17.76 12.03
C LYS A 168 -4.29 17.21 12.26
N ASP A 169 -5.13 17.24 11.21
CA ASP A 169 -6.51 16.80 11.26
C ASP A 169 -6.72 15.35 10.77
N ALA A 170 -5.64 14.65 10.37
CA ALA A 170 -5.71 13.25 9.97
C ALA A 170 -6.19 12.39 11.15
N GLU A 171 -7.16 11.53 10.92
CA GLU A 171 -7.61 10.57 11.91
C GLU A 171 -6.60 9.41 11.96
N LEU A 172 -6.03 9.17 13.15
CA LEU A 172 -5.08 8.09 13.35
C LEU A 172 -5.74 6.92 14.07
N PRO A 173 -5.44 5.68 13.68
CA PRO A 173 -5.98 4.50 14.33
C PRO A 173 -5.49 4.43 15.79
N GLN A 174 -6.37 3.97 16.67
CA GLN A 174 -6.05 3.80 18.08
C GLN A 174 -5.30 2.48 18.32
N TYR A 175 -4.46 2.45 19.33
CA TYR A 175 -3.76 1.24 19.76
C TYR A 175 -4.48 0.60 20.96
N HIS A 176 -4.41 -0.73 21.02
CA HIS A 176 -5.03 -1.51 22.10
C HIS A 176 -3.97 -2.32 22.85
N GLY A 177 -4.05 -2.36 24.18
CA GLY A 177 -3.13 -3.15 25.01
C GLY A 177 -3.37 -4.66 24.91
N ARG A 178 -4.61 -5.06 24.61
CA ARG A 178 -4.98 -6.46 24.32
C ARG A 178 -5.15 -6.62 22.81
N THR A 179 -4.11 -7.13 22.15
CA THR A 179 -4.11 -7.38 20.71
C THR A 179 -5.04 -8.53 20.33
N PHE A 180 -5.45 -8.63 19.06
CA PHE A 180 -6.27 -9.75 18.59
C PHE A 180 -5.60 -11.11 18.90
N ALA A 181 -4.29 -11.22 18.73
CA ALA A 181 -3.54 -12.45 19.05
C ALA A 181 -3.60 -12.87 20.53
N LYS A 182 -3.99 -11.98 21.43
CA LYS A 182 -4.14 -12.24 22.87
C LYS A 182 -5.61 -12.45 23.29
N LEU A 183 -6.54 -12.38 22.36
CA LEU A 183 -7.96 -12.67 22.65
C LEU A 183 -8.17 -14.18 22.68
N GLU A 184 -9.07 -14.60 23.59
CA GLU A 184 -9.51 -15.99 23.61
C GLU A 184 -10.32 -16.33 22.36
N PRO A 185 -10.06 -17.49 21.72
CA PRO A 185 -10.87 -17.92 20.59
C PRO A 185 -12.31 -18.22 21.03
N PRO A 186 -13.30 -17.92 20.19
CA PRO A 186 -14.68 -18.22 20.49
C PRO A 186 -14.94 -19.74 20.47
N GLU A 187 -15.89 -20.20 21.26
CA GLU A 187 -16.34 -21.58 21.26
C GLU A 187 -16.99 -21.93 19.90
N VAL A 188 -16.59 -23.06 19.34
CA VAL A 188 -17.07 -23.52 18.03
C VAL A 188 -18.39 -24.26 18.18
N ASN A 189 -19.39 -23.83 17.40
CA ASN A 189 -20.71 -24.50 17.36
C ASN A 189 -20.58 -25.90 16.74
N ARG A 190 -20.78 -26.93 17.54
CA ARG A 190 -20.67 -28.32 17.14
C ARG A 190 -21.84 -28.83 16.30
N ASP A 191 -22.99 -28.14 16.39
CA ASP A 191 -24.21 -28.52 15.66
C ASP A 191 -24.31 -27.85 14.30
N ALA A 192 -23.33 -26.97 13.94
CA ALA A 192 -23.36 -26.26 12.68
C ALA A 192 -22.87 -27.14 11.50
N PRO A 193 -23.38 -26.92 10.27
CA PRO A 193 -23.07 -27.76 9.10
C PRO A 193 -21.58 -27.83 8.73
N ALA A 194 -20.80 -26.81 9.10
CA ALA A 194 -19.37 -26.75 8.81
C ALA A 194 -18.49 -27.25 9.98
N PHE A 195 -19.06 -27.91 11.00
CA PHE A 195 -18.28 -28.43 12.13
C PHE A 195 -17.18 -29.36 11.68
N GLY A 196 -16.00 -29.19 12.29
CA GLY A 196 -14.78 -29.92 11.96
C GLY A 196 -13.92 -29.27 10.87
N ARG A 197 -14.39 -28.20 10.21
CA ARG A 197 -13.56 -27.41 9.30
C ARG A 197 -12.66 -26.45 10.07
N LYS A 198 -11.49 -26.15 9.49
CA LYS A 198 -10.52 -25.20 10.03
C LYS A 198 -10.24 -24.09 9.01
N ALA A 199 -10.01 -22.87 9.49
CA ALA A 199 -9.60 -21.73 8.68
C ALA A 199 -8.41 -21.03 9.33
N ALA A 200 -7.40 -20.68 8.54
CA ALA A 200 -6.34 -19.79 8.95
C ALA A 200 -6.80 -18.32 8.79
N LEU A 201 -6.82 -17.57 9.89
CA LEU A 201 -7.21 -16.16 9.90
C LEU A 201 -5.96 -15.29 9.99
N TYR A 202 -5.56 -14.66 8.88
CA TYR A 202 -4.49 -13.68 8.86
C TYR A 202 -5.03 -12.30 9.23
N ALA A 203 -4.88 -11.94 10.51
CA ALA A 203 -5.51 -10.77 11.09
C ALA A 203 -4.99 -9.42 10.59
N THR A 204 -3.84 -9.35 9.94
CA THR A 204 -3.10 -8.12 9.60
C THR A 204 -2.59 -7.34 10.82
N CYS A 205 -1.63 -6.42 10.60
CA CYS A 205 -1.14 -5.55 11.67
C CYS A 205 -2.25 -4.61 12.19
N PHE A 206 -3.12 -4.12 11.29
CA PHE A 206 -4.21 -3.24 11.66
C PHE A 206 -5.22 -3.93 12.61
N VAL A 207 -5.69 -5.12 12.25
CA VAL A 207 -6.61 -5.87 13.11
C VAL A 207 -5.93 -6.28 14.41
N ASN A 208 -4.65 -6.69 14.35
CA ASN A 208 -3.97 -7.14 15.56
C ASN A 208 -3.77 -6.02 16.60
N TYR A 209 -3.36 -4.82 16.17
CA TYR A 209 -2.96 -3.74 17.09
C TYR A 209 -3.98 -2.62 17.24
N ASN A 210 -4.74 -2.33 16.16
CA ASN A 210 -5.57 -1.15 16.07
C ASN A 210 -7.08 -1.44 16.10
N ASN A 211 -7.52 -2.62 15.65
CA ASN A 211 -8.93 -3.01 15.69
C ASN A 211 -9.12 -4.50 16.02
N PRO A 212 -8.74 -4.96 17.22
CA PRO A 212 -8.87 -6.36 17.62
C PRO A 212 -10.31 -6.87 17.61
N GLN A 213 -11.29 -5.99 17.75
CA GLN A 213 -12.73 -6.32 17.72
C GLN A 213 -13.17 -6.84 16.34
N MET A 214 -12.60 -6.31 15.26
CA MET A 214 -12.88 -6.79 13.91
C MET A 214 -12.44 -8.26 13.75
N GLY A 215 -11.25 -8.61 14.25
CA GLY A 215 -10.76 -9.99 14.26
C GLY A 215 -11.62 -10.91 15.12
N ALA A 216 -12.02 -10.45 16.30
CA ALA A 216 -12.91 -11.19 17.20
C ALA A 216 -14.28 -11.45 16.56
N ALA A 217 -14.87 -10.46 15.88
CA ALA A 217 -16.14 -10.62 15.17
C ALA A 217 -16.02 -11.65 14.03
N ALA A 218 -14.93 -11.58 13.23
CA ALA A 218 -14.69 -12.56 12.16
C ALA A 218 -14.54 -13.99 12.70
N ALA A 219 -13.76 -14.16 13.78
CA ALA A 219 -13.60 -15.45 14.45
C ALA A 219 -14.93 -15.97 15.01
N ALA A 220 -15.75 -15.10 15.61
CA ALA A 220 -17.07 -15.47 16.15
C ALA A 220 -18.05 -15.92 15.06
N VAL A 221 -18.04 -15.26 13.89
CA VAL A 221 -18.85 -15.68 12.74
C VAL A 221 -18.43 -17.07 12.24
N LEU A 222 -17.14 -17.31 12.12
CA LEU A 222 -16.60 -18.62 11.73
C LEU A 222 -16.98 -19.70 12.73
N ALA A 223 -16.78 -19.45 14.03
CA ALA A 223 -17.11 -20.38 15.11
C ALA A 223 -18.61 -20.71 15.17
N ARG A 224 -19.48 -19.70 14.98
CA ARG A 224 -20.94 -19.90 14.93
C ARG A 224 -21.35 -20.80 13.77
N ASN A 225 -20.61 -20.78 12.66
CA ASN A 225 -20.82 -21.70 11.52
C ASN A 225 -20.10 -23.04 11.66
N GLY A 226 -19.47 -23.33 12.78
CA GLY A 226 -18.79 -24.60 13.07
C GLY A 226 -17.32 -24.67 12.60
N VAL A 227 -16.76 -23.52 12.15
CA VAL A 227 -15.38 -23.46 11.66
C VAL A 227 -14.44 -23.00 12.76
N GLU A 228 -13.42 -23.79 13.07
CA GLU A 228 -12.33 -23.41 13.98
C GLU A 228 -11.40 -22.41 13.28
N ALA A 229 -11.34 -21.18 13.79
CA ALA A 229 -10.42 -20.16 13.26
C ALA A 229 -9.10 -20.17 14.03
N VAL A 230 -8.00 -20.40 13.34
CA VAL A 230 -6.65 -20.34 13.89
C VAL A 230 -6.00 -19.03 13.47
N ASN A 231 -5.52 -18.25 14.44
CA ASN A 231 -4.79 -17.01 14.13
C ASN A 231 -3.45 -17.34 13.48
N ALA A 232 -3.31 -16.96 12.20
CA ALA A 232 -2.09 -17.17 11.40
C ALA A 232 -1.19 -15.92 11.33
N TYR A 233 -1.54 -14.83 12.03
CA TYR A 233 -0.74 -13.61 12.04
C TYR A 233 0.54 -13.79 12.85
N LYS A 234 1.68 -13.76 12.17
CA LYS A 234 3.01 -13.79 12.81
C LYS A 234 3.68 -12.41 12.75
N GLN A 235 3.54 -11.72 11.62
CA GLN A 235 4.13 -10.41 11.35
C GLN A 235 3.36 -9.68 10.25
N CYS A 236 3.65 -8.39 10.07
CA CYS A 236 3.09 -7.58 8.99
C CYS A 236 3.46 -8.16 7.62
N CYS A 237 2.53 -8.10 6.65
CA CYS A 237 2.78 -8.54 5.27
C CYS A 237 3.84 -7.70 4.53
N GLY A 238 4.18 -6.52 5.06
CA GLY A 238 5.17 -5.65 4.45
C GLY A 238 4.61 -4.61 3.48
N MET A 239 3.28 -4.49 3.32
CA MET A 239 2.69 -3.52 2.40
C MET A 239 3.16 -2.07 2.66
N PRO A 240 3.21 -1.55 3.92
CA PRO A 240 3.73 -0.23 4.18
C PRO A 240 5.21 -0.04 3.78
N GLN A 241 6.03 -1.09 3.92
CA GLN A 241 7.42 -1.09 3.45
C GLN A 241 7.48 -1.09 1.93
N LEU A 242 6.61 -1.88 1.27
CA LEU A 242 6.51 -1.90 -0.19
C LEU A 242 6.17 -0.52 -0.76
N GLU A 243 5.21 0.16 -0.15
CA GLU A 243 4.81 1.52 -0.52
C GLU A 243 5.94 2.54 -0.41
N GLN A 244 6.92 2.29 0.45
CA GLN A 244 8.13 3.12 0.57
C GLN A 244 9.29 2.65 -0.32
N GLY A 245 9.14 1.56 -1.06
CA GLY A 245 10.18 1.00 -1.91
C GLY A 245 11.16 0.05 -1.21
N ASP A 246 10.94 -0.32 0.07
CA ASP A 246 11.75 -1.33 0.78
C ASP A 246 11.34 -2.75 0.41
N ILE A 247 11.50 -3.09 -0.87
CA ILE A 247 11.13 -4.39 -1.42
C ILE A 247 11.96 -5.54 -0.85
N GLY A 248 13.19 -5.24 -0.43
CA GLY A 248 14.07 -6.22 0.22
C GLY A 248 13.45 -6.75 1.52
N ARG A 249 12.94 -5.83 2.35
CA ARG A 249 12.26 -6.17 3.61
C ARG A 249 10.98 -6.98 3.39
N VAL A 250 10.22 -6.63 2.35
CA VAL A 250 9.01 -7.39 1.97
C VAL A 250 9.36 -8.82 1.58
N ALA A 251 10.41 -8.99 0.77
CA ALA A 251 10.89 -10.31 0.36
C ALA A 251 11.41 -11.15 1.54
N GLU A 252 11.96 -10.52 2.59
CA GLU A 252 12.32 -11.19 3.84
C GLU A 252 11.08 -11.63 4.63
N ASN A 253 10.08 -10.76 4.74
CA ASN A 253 8.84 -11.05 5.46
C ASN A 253 8.00 -12.17 4.80
N ALA A 254 8.17 -12.38 3.50
CA ALA A 254 7.45 -13.41 2.73
C ALA A 254 8.04 -14.84 2.86
N LYS A 255 9.19 -14.98 3.50
CA LYS A 255 9.83 -16.29 3.81
C LYS A 255 9.29 -16.89 5.10
#